data_89026db0ac33ebce24186ff094026535
#
_entry.id   89026db0ac33ebce24186ff094026535
#
_cell.length_a   1.000
_cell.length_b   1.000
_cell.length_c   1.000
_cell.angle_alpha   90.00
_cell.angle_beta   90.00
_cell.angle_gamma   90.00
#
_symmetry.space_group_name_H-M   'P 1'
#
loop_
_entity.id
_entity.type
_entity.pdbx_description
1 polymer ?
#
loop_
_entity_poly.entity_id
_entity_poly.type
_entity_poly.pdbx_seq_one_letter_code
_entity_poly.pdbx_strand_id
1 'polypeptide(L)'
;MIPTRLHGAIDYAVSAALIGLSASRAFPGPVRRVLATAGAGHASYSVLTDYEGGFHPALTMREHLALDTAGALALCGAGLLMRSQPAGARALLLGIGLAELAVIATSGATPVSGPGQNASPAARLTGHDEAISARQVGYPPLDTPKPVAENVFIVDSLLPGPLGAVLPVRMTVIRLPDGSLLVHSPTRFSDPLKQKLEELGPILHLVAPSLAHWRFLEEWQHACPSAITWAAPGLGERAAVRRSGVRLDHELRDAPPLTWGDAVRPVTVEGAMGFHEVALFHTPTRTLVLTDLAMRLEPPKVPALLRPLIRMFGTMAPDSMPPPYLRAVVKQRRRQAADAARRLLDLRPERVIFAHGRWFDQDGAAELRHSLRWLLD
;
A
#
# COMPACT_ATOMS: atom_id res chain seq x y z
N MET A 1 -7.77 -20.80 20.78
CA MET A 1 -6.84 -20.08 19.90
C MET A 1 -7.54 -18.84 19.38
N ILE A 2 -6.89 -17.67 19.44
CA ILE A 2 -7.40 -16.42 18.91
C ILE A 2 -7.35 -16.52 17.36
N PRO A 3 -8.49 -16.33 16.66
CA PRO A 3 -8.52 -16.31 15.20
C PRO A 3 -7.71 -15.13 14.65
N THR A 4 -7.11 -15.27 13.48
CA THR A 4 -6.27 -14.24 12.85
C THR A 4 -6.98 -12.90 12.66
N ARG A 5 -8.29 -12.91 12.37
CA ARG A 5 -9.14 -11.71 12.31
C ARG A 5 -9.17 -10.94 13.64
N LEU A 6 -9.35 -11.66 14.77
CA LEU A 6 -9.38 -11.03 16.10
C LEU A 6 -7.98 -10.58 16.51
N HIS A 7 -6.95 -11.37 16.17
CA HIS A 7 -5.55 -10.99 16.38
C HIS A 7 -5.24 -9.65 15.69
N GLY A 8 -5.58 -9.51 14.41
CA GLY A 8 -5.38 -8.25 13.69
C GLY A 8 -6.12 -7.05 14.28
N ALA A 9 -7.33 -7.25 14.82
CA ALA A 9 -8.03 -6.18 15.54
C ALA A 9 -7.28 -5.77 16.83
N ILE A 10 -6.71 -6.74 17.55
CA ILE A 10 -5.87 -6.49 18.74
C ILE A 10 -4.61 -5.72 18.33
N ASP A 11 -3.95 -6.08 17.24
CA ASP A 11 -2.74 -5.42 16.75
C ASP A 11 -2.95 -3.92 16.49
N TYR A 12 -4.02 -3.59 15.78
CA TYR A 12 -4.37 -2.19 15.54
C TYR A 12 -4.72 -1.43 16.82
N ALA A 13 -5.41 -2.08 17.77
CA ALA A 13 -5.73 -1.49 19.07
C ALA A 13 -4.46 -1.24 19.89
N VAL A 14 -3.55 -2.22 19.95
CA VAL A 14 -2.25 -2.11 20.65
C VAL A 14 -1.39 -1.04 19.99
N SER A 15 -1.27 -1.03 18.66
CA SER A 15 -0.54 0.00 17.92
C SER A 15 -1.05 1.40 18.24
N ALA A 16 -2.36 1.60 18.23
CA ALA A 16 -2.99 2.88 18.56
C ALA A 16 -2.74 3.29 20.01
N ALA A 17 -2.82 2.34 20.94
CA ALA A 17 -2.54 2.57 22.36
C ALA A 17 -1.09 2.97 22.60
N LEU A 18 -0.11 2.25 22.03
CA LEU A 18 1.31 2.56 22.13
C LEU A 18 1.64 3.96 21.56
N ILE A 19 1.09 4.30 20.40
CA ILE A 19 1.26 5.62 19.79
C ILE A 19 0.61 6.70 20.66
N GLY A 20 -0.60 6.46 21.16
CA GLY A 20 -1.30 7.39 22.05
C GLY A 20 -0.53 7.63 23.36
N LEU A 21 -0.03 6.58 24.00
CA LEU A 21 0.81 6.69 25.19
C LEU A 21 2.12 7.44 24.92
N SER A 22 2.72 7.26 23.73
CA SER A 22 3.93 7.97 23.33
C SER A 22 3.75 9.48 23.22
N ALA A 23 2.55 9.95 22.93
CA ALA A 23 2.21 11.37 22.88
C ALA A 23 2.01 11.98 24.27
N SER A 24 1.79 11.17 25.31
CA SER A 24 1.53 11.62 26.68
C SER A 24 2.78 12.21 27.32
N ARG A 25 2.65 13.43 27.88
CA ARG A 25 3.72 14.07 28.67
C ARG A 25 3.95 13.43 30.03
N ALA A 26 3.09 12.49 30.45
CA ALA A 26 3.24 11.75 31.71
C ALA A 26 4.48 10.82 31.69
N PHE A 27 5.01 10.48 30.51
CA PHE A 27 6.16 9.61 30.37
C PHE A 27 7.43 10.36 29.97
N PRO A 28 8.60 9.96 30.50
CA PRO A 28 9.90 10.49 30.10
C PRO A 28 10.19 10.30 28.61
N GLY A 29 10.98 11.20 28.01
CA GLY A 29 11.32 11.18 26.59
C GLY A 29 11.85 9.82 26.07
N PRO A 30 12.76 9.13 26.78
CA PRO A 30 13.21 7.80 26.36
C PRO A 30 12.10 6.75 26.31
N VAL A 31 11.19 6.72 27.30
CA VAL A 31 10.04 5.81 27.33
C VAL A 31 9.07 6.12 26.18
N ARG A 32 8.80 7.40 25.94
CA ARG A 32 7.95 7.84 24.81
C ARG A 32 8.52 7.39 23.47
N ARG A 33 9.84 7.44 23.28
CA ARG A 33 10.46 6.93 22.04
C ARG A 33 10.28 5.42 21.88
N VAL A 34 10.46 4.65 22.94
CA VAL A 34 10.21 3.18 22.91
C VAL A 34 8.78 2.89 22.52
N LEU A 35 7.81 3.55 23.16
CA LEU A 35 6.38 3.39 22.84
C LEU A 35 6.05 3.78 21.40
N ALA A 36 6.59 4.91 20.91
CA ALA A 36 6.39 5.36 19.54
C ALA A 36 6.96 4.37 18.52
N THR A 37 8.20 3.89 18.75
CA THR A 37 8.86 2.94 17.85
C THR A 37 8.13 1.60 17.83
N ALA A 38 7.74 1.08 18.99
CA ALA A 38 6.98 -0.16 19.10
C ALA A 38 5.63 -0.04 18.40
N GLY A 39 4.85 1.00 18.67
CA GLY A 39 3.54 1.21 18.05
C GLY A 39 3.61 1.44 16.53
N ALA A 40 4.57 2.21 16.05
CA ALA A 40 4.77 2.41 14.62
C ALA A 40 5.24 1.13 13.90
N GLY A 41 6.14 0.38 14.52
CA GLY A 41 6.60 -0.91 14.01
C GLY A 41 5.45 -1.90 13.92
N HIS A 42 4.69 -2.06 15.02
CA HIS A 42 3.54 -2.96 15.11
C HIS A 42 2.48 -2.63 14.03
N ALA A 43 2.08 -1.37 13.90
CA ALA A 43 1.15 -0.94 12.86
C ALA A 43 1.69 -1.26 11.45
N SER A 44 2.99 -1.07 11.22
CA SER A 44 3.61 -1.25 9.91
C SER A 44 3.57 -2.71 9.44
N TYR A 45 3.99 -3.66 10.29
CA TYR A 45 3.98 -5.06 9.86
C TYR A 45 2.58 -5.68 9.90
N SER A 46 1.66 -5.18 10.74
CA SER A 46 0.25 -5.58 10.70
C SER A 46 -0.40 -5.25 9.35
N VAL A 47 -0.13 -4.05 8.81
CA VAL A 47 -0.56 -3.67 7.45
C VAL A 47 0.02 -4.61 6.39
N LEU A 48 1.25 -5.10 6.59
CA LEU A 48 1.99 -5.93 5.63
C LEU A 48 1.69 -7.43 5.74
N THR A 49 0.88 -7.87 6.67
CA THR A 49 0.63 -9.29 6.94
C THR A 49 -0.48 -9.87 6.08
N ASP A 50 -0.28 -11.11 5.61
CA ASP A 50 -1.28 -11.91 4.87
C ASP A 50 -2.28 -12.52 5.85
N TYR A 51 -3.22 -11.72 6.32
CA TYR A 51 -4.35 -12.08 7.16
C TYR A 51 -5.50 -11.11 6.94
N GLU A 52 -6.66 -11.33 7.57
CA GLU A 52 -7.89 -10.58 7.29
C GLU A 52 -7.80 -9.07 7.63
N GLY A 53 -6.82 -8.70 8.45
CA GLY A 53 -6.52 -7.31 8.83
C GLY A 53 -5.44 -6.63 8.02
N GLY A 54 -4.74 -7.35 7.13
CA GLY A 54 -3.63 -6.82 6.34
C GLY A 54 -4.09 -6.14 5.05
N PHE A 55 -3.41 -5.07 4.67
CA PHE A 55 -3.65 -4.38 3.40
C PHE A 55 -2.70 -4.84 2.29
N HIS A 56 -1.48 -5.21 2.67
CA HIS A 56 -0.41 -5.56 1.74
C HIS A 56 0.22 -6.90 2.16
N PRO A 57 -0.22 -8.04 1.63
CA PRO A 57 0.21 -9.37 2.08
C PRO A 57 1.66 -9.67 1.72
N ALA A 58 2.59 -9.04 2.41
CA ALA A 58 4.03 -9.18 2.26
C ALA A 58 4.64 -10.16 3.26
N LEU A 59 4.01 -10.31 4.42
CA LEU A 59 4.44 -11.18 5.51
C LEU A 59 3.41 -12.30 5.70
N THR A 60 3.87 -13.51 5.97
CA THR A 60 3.00 -14.58 6.43
C THR A 60 2.59 -14.34 7.88
N MET A 61 1.50 -14.96 8.35
CA MET A 61 1.10 -14.88 9.76
C MET A 61 2.18 -15.41 10.72
N ARG A 62 2.99 -16.37 10.28
CA ARG A 62 4.13 -16.85 11.09
C ARG A 62 5.24 -15.82 11.26
N GLU A 63 5.58 -15.10 10.18
CA GLU A 63 6.56 -14.00 10.23
C GLU A 63 6.01 -12.83 11.05
N HIS A 64 4.72 -12.56 10.96
CA HIS A 64 4.04 -11.57 11.79
C HIS A 64 4.18 -11.92 13.29
N LEU A 65 3.80 -13.13 13.70
CA LEU A 65 3.92 -13.59 15.09
C LEU A 65 5.40 -13.59 15.60
N ALA A 66 6.37 -13.80 14.70
CA ALA A 66 7.78 -13.65 15.05
C ALA A 66 8.16 -12.20 15.32
N LEU A 67 7.64 -11.24 14.54
CA LEU A 67 7.84 -9.80 14.75
C LEU A 67 7.13 -9.32 16.02
N ASP A 68 5.92 -9.78 16.29
CA ASP A 68 5.21 -9.54 17.55
C ASP A 68 6.06 -10.01 18.74
N THR A 69 6.58 -11.24 18.64
CA THR A 69 7.43 -11.81 19.71
C THR A 69 8.67 -10.95 19.93
N ALA A 70 9.34 -10.51 18.87
CA ALA A 70 10.50 -9.64 18.96
C ALA A 70 10.16 -8.27 19.58
N GLY A 71 9.03 -7.68 19.19
CA GLY A 71 8.51 -6.42 19.74
C GLY A 71 8.17 -6.53 21.24
N ALA A 72 7.44 -7.58 21.61
CA ALA A 72 7.07 -7.87 23.00
C ALA A 72 8.30 -8.09 23.89
N LEU A 73 9.28 -8.86 23.41
CA LEU A 73 10.55 -9.05 24.11
C LEU A 73 11.36 -7.76 24.24
N ALA A 74 11.34 -6.91 23.21
CA ALA A 74 11.99 -5.59 23.27
C ALA A 74 11.33 -4.67 24.30
N LEU A 75 10.00 -4.66 24.41
CA LEU A 75 9.26 -3.93 25.44
C LEU A 75 9.57 -4.46 26.84
N CYS A 76 9.59 -5.79 27.03
CA CYS A 76 10.01 -6.41 28.28
C CYS A 76 11.46 -6.03 28.63
N GLY A 77 12.37 -6.13 27.69
CA GLY A 77 13.77 -5.74 27.83
C GLY A 77 13.92 -4.27 28.22
N ALA A 78 13.19 -3.37 27.56
CA ALA A 78 13.19 -1.95 27.92
C ALA A 78 12.68 -1.72 29.35
N GLY A 79 11.60 -2.39 29.77
CA GLY A 79 11.08 -2.33 31.14
C GLY A 79 12.10 -2.79 32.19
N LEU A 80 12.93 -3.80 31.90
CA LEU A 80 13.93 -4.32 32.79
C LEU A 80 15.23 -3.48 32.80
N LEU A 81 15.69 -3.05 31.62
CA LEU A 81 17.03 -2.47 31.44
C LEU A 81 17.07 -0.95 31.60
N MET A 82 15.98 -0.23 31.41
CA MET A 82 15.90 1.24 31.51
C MET A 82 15.84 1.68 32.99
N ARG A 83 16.81 1.25 33.82
CA ARG A 83 16.80 1.43 35.27
C ARG A 83 16.76 2.87 35.75
N SER A 84 17.17 3.83 34.91
CA SER A 84 17.11 5.27 35.17
C SER A 84 15.70 5.86 35.00
N GLN A 85 14.73 5.09 34.49
CA GLN A 85 13.37 5.56 34.28
C GLN A 85 12.48 5.22 35.51
N PRO A 86 11.38 6.00 35.71
CA PRO A 86 10.42 5.77 36.79
C PRO A 86 9.90 4.33 36.82
N ALA A 87 9.77 3.74 38.01
CA ALA A 87 9.33 2.36 38.18
C ALA A 87 7.96 2.08 37.50
N GLY A 88 7.01 3.02 37.62
CA GLY A 88 5.70 2.89 36.95
C GLY A 88 5.77 2.84 35.41
N ALA A 89 6.67 3.63 34.81
CA ALA A 89 6.87 3.61 33.36
C ALA A 89 7.52 2.29 32.90
N ARG A 90 8.47 1.76 33.70
CA ARG A 90 9.11 0.47 33.46
C ARG A 90 8.13 -0.69 33.60
N ALA A 91 7.28 -0.64 34.65
CA ALA A 91 6.24 -1.64 34.86
C ALA A 91 5.21 -1.65 33.73
N LEU A 92 4.85 -0.48 33.19
CA LEU A 92 3.98 -0.37 32.02
C LEU A 92 4.59 -1.07 30.79
N LEU A 93 5.86 -0.77 30.46
CA LEU A 93 6.53 -1.40 29.31
C LEU A 93 6.59 -2.94 29.47
N LEU A 94 6.95 -3.42 30.67
CA LEU A 94 6.98 -4.84 30.98
C LEU A 94 5.60 -5.47 30.90
N GLY A 95 4.57 -4.82 31.44
CA GLY A 95 3.17 -5.30 31.40
C GLY A 95 2.63 -5.41 30.01
N ILE A 96 2.90 -4.42 29.14
CA ILE A 96 2.47 -4.47 27.73
C ILE A 96 3.18 -5.63 27.02
N GLY A 97 4.50 -5.75 27.14
CA GLY A 97 5.24 -6.85 26.49
C GLY A 97 4.78 -8.23 26.95
N LEU A 98 4.49 -8.44 28.24
CA LEU A 98 3.94 -9.70 28.73
C LEU A 98 2.52 -9.98 28.22
N ALA A 99 1.68 -8.95 28.12
CA ALA A 99 0.34 -9.08 27.55
C ALA A 99 0.39 -9.47 26.06
N GLU A 100 1.27 -8.85 25.28
CA GLU A 100 1.51 -9.23 23.88
C GLU A 100 1.97 -10.69 23.76
N LEU A 101 2.93 -11.13 24.57
CA LEU A 101 3.38 -12.54 24.58
C LEU A 101 2.22 -13.51 24.88
N ALA A 102 1.31 -13.14 25.78
CA ALA A 102 0.13 -13.97 26.08
C ALA A 102 -0.84 -14.04 24.89
N VAL A 103 -1.05 -12.92 24.17
CA VAL A 103 -1.85 -12.90 22.93
C VAL A 103 -1.20 -13.79 21.88
N ILE A 104 0.10 -13.65 21.65
CA ILE A 104 0.85 -14.43 20.66
C ILE A 104 0.75 -15.95 20.96
N ALA A 105 0.96 -16.34 22.21
CA ALA A 105 0.92 -17.75 22.65
C ALA A 105 -0.47 -18.40 22.44
N THR A 106 -1.52 -17.60 22.37
CA THR A 106 -2.91 -18.06 22.17
C THR A 106 -3.42 -17.85 20.75
N SER A 107 -2.64 -17.26 19.87
CA SER A 107 -3.04 -16.93 18.49
C SER A 107 -2.83 -18.09 17.52
N GLY A 108 -3.72 -18.19 16.52
CA GLY A 108 -3.59 -19.12 15.39
C GLY A 108 -2.63 -18.57 14.35
N ALA A 109 -1.84 -19.46 13.74
CA ALA A 109 -0.90 -19.11 12.67
C ALA A 109 -1.47 -19.29 11.25
N THR A 110 -2.69 -19.79 11.13
CA THR A 110 -3.37 -20.02 9.85
C THR A 110 -4.58 -19.10 9.73
N PRO A 111 -4.66 -18.26 8.69
CA PRO A 111 -5.86 -17.48 8.39
C PRO A 111 -7.08 -18.39 8.24
N VAL A 112 -8.24 -17.93 8.70
CA VAL A 112 -9.50 -18.68 8.62
C VAL A 112 -9.98 -18.77 7.16
N SER A 113 -9.61 -17.79 6.34
CA SER A 113 -9.89 -17.77 4.91
C SER A 113 -8.72 -18.37 4.14
N GLY A 114 -8.99 -19.25 3.18
CA GLY A 114 -7.97 -19.83 2.29
C GLY A 114 -7.28 -18.76 1.43
N PRO A 115 -6.11 -19.08 0.83
CA PRO A 115 -5.41 -18.18 -0.07
C PRO A 115 -6.33 -17.79 -1.25
N GLY A 116 -6.44 -16.50 -1.52
CA GLY A 116 -7.32 -15.94 -2.55
C GLY A 116 -8.75 -15.61 -2.07
N GLN A 117 -9.21 -16.11 -0.90
CA GLN A 117 -10.51 -15.79 -0.31
C GLN A 117 -10.45 -14.67 0.73
N ASN A 118 -9.34 -13.95 0.86
CA ASN A 118 -9.20 -12.78 1.71
C ASN A 118 -9.90 -11.51 1.16
N ALA A 119 -10.71 -11.66 0.13
CA ALA A 119 -11.91 -10.88 0.02
C ALA A 119 -12.88 -11.43 1.07
N SER A 120 -12.71 -11.05 2.35
CA SER A 120 -13.76 -11.30 3.34
C SER A 120 -15.11 -10.97 2.70
N PRO A 121 -16.11 -11.90 2.75
CA PRO A 121 -17.49 -11.53 2.42
C PRO A 121 -18.02 -10.41 3.33
N ALA A 122 -17.25 -10.04 4.32
CA ALA A 122 -17.57 -9.09 5.37
C ALA A 122 -17.38 -7.64 5.00
N ALA A 123 -17.35 -7.25 3.80
CA ALA A 123 -17.66 -5.88 3.44
C ALA A 123 -17.96 -5.79 1.94
N ARG A 124 -18.99 -6.46 1.50
CA ARG A 124 -19.84 -5.77 0.54
C ARG A 124 -20.45 -4.62 1.34
N LEU A 125 -19.88 -3.44 1.16
CA LEU A 125 -20.54 -2.22 1.59
C LEU A 125 -21.98 -2.35 1.07
N THR A 126 -22.98 -2.19 1.93
CA THR A 126 -24.35 -2.12 1.45
C THR A 126 -24.39 -0.94 0.49
N GLY A 127 -25.25 -0.92 -0.53
CA GLY A 127 -25.27 0.17 -1.52
C GLY A 127 -25.38 1.56 -0.88
N HIS A 128 -25.94 1.64 0.34
CA HIS A 128 -26.01 2.88 1.13
C HIS A 128 -24.64 3.25 1.72
N ASP A 129 -23.93 2.30 2.32
CA ASP A 129 -22.59 2.51 2.90
C ASP A 129 -21.57 2.82 1.81
N GLU A 130 -21.70 2.21 0.63
CA GLU A 130 -20.89 2.50 -0.55
C GLU A 130 -21.10 3.93 -1.05
N ALA A 131 -22.34 4.41 -1.10
CA ALA A 131 -22.67 5.76 -1.52
C ALA A 131 -22.13 6.82 -0.54
N ILE A 132 -22.18 6.56 0.77
CA ILE A 132 -21.61 7.43 1.80
C ILE A 132 -20.08 7.43 1.69
N SER A 133 -19.46 6.27 1.60
CA SER A 133 -18.01 6.12 1.48
C SER A 133 -17.49 6.70 0.17
N ALA A 134 -18.22 6.56 -0.93
CA ALA A 134 -17.90 7.18 -2.21
C ALA A 134 -17.77 8.70 -2.11
N ARG A 135 -18.69 9.35 -1.40
CA ARG A 135 -18.68 10.81 -1.20
C ARG A 135 -17.63 11.27 -0.18
N GLN A 136 -17.45 10.51 0.88
CA GLN A 136 -16.56 10.90 1.99
C GLN A 136 -15.10 10.58 1.72
N VAL A 137 -14.79 9.40 1.16
CA VAL A 137 -13.43 8.88 1.01
C VAL A 137 -13.01 8.81 -0.45
N GLY A 138 -13.91 8.40 -1.34
CA GLY A 138 -13.62 8.17 -2.75
C GLY A 138 -13.52 9.43 -3.62
N TYR A 139 -13.35 9.20 -4.92
CA TYR A 139 -13.29 10.22 -5.98
C TYR A 139 -14.32 9.87 -7.07
N PRO A 140 -15.62 10.18 -6.87
CA PRO A 140 -16.67 9.84 -7.81
C PRO A 140 -16.48 10.48 -9.20
N PRO A 141 -17.02 9.85 -10.29
CA PRO A 141 -17.70 8.56 -10.28
C PRO A 141 -16.73 7.41 -9.99
N LEU A 142 -17.17 6.45 -9.17
CA LEU A 142 -16.39 5.24 -8.89
C LEU A 142 -16.60 4.23 -10.03
N ASP A 143 -15.63 3.30 -10.16
CA ASP A 143 -15.64 2.19 -11.11
C ASP A 143 -16.07 2.63 -12.52
N THR A 144 -15.54 3.78 -12.91
CA THR A 144 -15.83 4.41 -14.20
C THR A 144 -14.56 5.05 -14.76
N PRO A 145 -14.18 4.74 -16.01
CA PRO A 145 -13.03 5.37 -16.65
C PRO A 145 -13.23 6.88 -16.78
N LYS A 146 -12.28 7.65 -16.31
CA LYS A 146 -12.23 9.12 -16.37
C LYS A 146 -11.01 9.54 -17.18
N PRO A 147 -11.16 10.27 -18.29
CA PRO A 147 -10.03 10.75 -19.06
C PRO A 147 -9.24 11.79 -18.24
N VAL A 148 -7.93 11.68 -18.25
CA VAL A 148 -7.00 12.64 -17.60
C VAL A 148 -6.02 13.25 -18.58
N ALA A 149 -5.73 12.55 -19.67
CA ALA A 149 -4.95 13.02 -20.81
C ALA A 149 -5.31 12.17 -22.03
N GLU A 150 -4.81 12.53 -23.19
CA GLU A 150 -5.01 11.74 -24.40
C GLU A 150 -4.50 10.29 -24.18
N ASN A 151 -5.37 9.31 -24.42
CA ASN A 151 -5.09 7.88 -24.22
C ASN A 151 -4.75 7.45 -22.77
N VAL A 152 -4.97 8.31 -21.78
CA VAL A 152 -4.74 8.01 -20.36
C VAL A 152 -6.01 8.25 -19.56
N PHE A 153 -6.44 7.22 -18.83
CA PHE A 153 -7.65 7.23 -18.01
C PHE A 153 -7.35 6.74 -16.61
N ILE A 154 -8.14 7.18 -15.65
CA ILE A 154 -8.11 6.64 -14.28
C ILE A 154 -9.46 6.04 -13.92
N VAL A 155 -9.43 5.02 -13.09
CA VAL A 155 -10.62 4.45 -12.45
C VAL A 155 -10.40 4.50 -10.95
N ASP A 156 -11.17 5.33 -10.26
CA ASP A 156 -11.18 5.36 -8.81
C ASP A 156 -12.15 4.34 -8.27
N SER A 157 -11.75 3.63 -7.23
CA SER A 157 -12.52 2.61 -6.54
C SER A 157 -12.28 2.67 -5.04
N LEU A 158 -12.94 1.84 -4.28
CA LEU A 158 -12.80 1.73 -2.83
C LEU A 158 -12.31 0.33 -2.45
N LEU A 159 -11.31 0.29 -1.60
CA LEU A 159 -10.83 -0.95 -0.99
C LEU A 159 -11.30 -1.00 0.47
N PRO A 160 -12.23 -1.91 0.82
CA PRO A 160 -12.59 -2.14 2.20
C PRO A 160 -11.38 -2.65 2.99
N GLY A 161 -11.13 -2.03 4.12
CA GLY A 161 -10.08 -2.38 5.05
C GLY A 161 -10.60 -2.93 6.37
N PRO A 162 -9.70 -3.22 7.32
CA PRO A 162 -10.07 -3.69 8.65
C PRO A 162 -10.93 -2.67 9.41
N LEU A 163 -11.75 -3.18 10.34
CA LEU A 163 -12.57 -2.36 11.24
C LEU A 163 -13.50 -1.35 10.54
N GLY A 164 -13.90 -1.64 9.30
CA GLY A 164 -14.75 -0.74 8.51
C GLY A 164 -14.00 0.45 7.88
N ALA A 165 -12.67 0.48 7.98
CA ALA A 165 -11.89 1.46 7.23
C ALA A 165 -12.06 1.26 5.73
N VAL A 166 -12.06 2.36 4.99
CA VAL A 166 -12.14 2.33 3.53
C VAL A 166 -10.97 3.14 2.98
N LEU A 167 -10.24 2.54 2.05
CA LEU A 167 -9.11 3.18 1.38
C LEU A 167 -9.49 3.50 -0.07
N PRO A 168 -9.33 4.75 -0.53
CA PRO A 168 -9.45 5.06 -1.95
C PRO A 168 -8.29 4.41 -2.70
N VAL A 169 -8.63 3.71 -3.78
CA VAL A 169 -7.66 3.07 -4.66
C VAL A 169 -7.89 3.50 -6.10
N ARG A 170 -6.83 3.48 -6.89
CA ARG A 170 -6.90 3.91 -8.29
C ARG A 170 -6.16 2.94 -9.19
N MET A 171 -6.83 2.56 -10.27
CA MET A 171 -6.29 1.91 -11.43
C MET A 171 -6.02 2.96 -12.50
N THR A 172 -4.93 2.83 -13.25
CA THR A 172 -4.66 3.65 -14.42
C THR A 172 -4.76 2.80 -15.68
N VAL A 173 -5.41 3.33 -16.71
CA VAL A 173 -5.58 2.67 -18.01
C VAL A 173 -4.91 3.53 -19.07
N ILE A 174 -4.04 2.91 -19.86
CA ILE A 174 -3.35 3.55 -20.97
C ILE A 174 -3.77 2.83 -22.25
N ARG A 175 -4.25 3.59 -23.23
CA ARG A 175 -4.49 3.07 -24.57
C ARG A 175 -3.20 3.16 -25.37
N LEU A 176 -2.70 2.01 -25.81
CA LEU A 176 -1.48 1.89 -26.57
C LEU A 176 -1.70 2.31 -28.06
N PRO A 177 -0.61 2.53 -28.83
CA PRO A 177 -0.72 2.93 -30.23
C PRO A 177 -1.48 1.96 -31.14
N ASP A 178 -1.49 0.66 -30.80
CA ASP A 178 -2.25 -0.36 -31.52
C ASP A 178 -3.75 -0.41 -31.13
N GLY A 179 -4.17 0.49 -30.24
CA GLY A 179 -5.53 0.59 -29.72
C GLY A 179 -5.84 -0.32 -28.55
N SER A 180 -4.92 -1.21 -28.15
CA SER A 180 -5.10 -2.07 -26.98
C SER A 180 -4.97 -1.29 -25.67
N LEU A 181 -5.54 -1.85 -24.59
CA LEU A 181 -5.47 -1.26 -23.25
C LEU A 181 -4.43 -1.96 -22.39
N LEU A 182 -3.65 -1.13 -21.73
CA LEU A 182 -2.77 -1.48 -20.62
C LEU A 182 -3.44 -1.03 -19.32
N VAL A 183 -3.76 -2.00 -18.45
CA VAL A 183 -4.40 -1.78 -17.16
C VAL A 183 -3.36 -1.91 -16.05
N HIS A 184 -3.00 -0.78 -15.45
CA HIS A 184 -1.99 -0.70 -14.39
C HIS A 184 -2.66 -0.70 -13.01
N SER A 185 -2.22 -1.60 -12.13
CA SER A 185 -2.77 -1.73 -10.78
C SER A 185 -4.29 -1.96 -10.78
N PRO A 186 -4.78 -3.06 -11.38
CA PRO A 186 -6.21 -3.30 -11.49
C PRO A 186 -6.94 -3.17 -10.15
N THR A 187 -8.08 -2.49 -10.14
CA THR A 187 -9.04 -2.48 -9.02
C THR A 187 -9.94 -3.70 -9.08
N ARG A 188 -10.84 -3.86 -8.11
CA ARG A 188 -11.78 -4.98 -8.09
C ARG A 188 -12.51 -5.09 -9.44
N PHE A 189 -12.60 -6.30 -9.94
CA PHE A 189 -13.31 -6.61 -11.19
C PHE A 189 -14.82 -6.42 -11.04
N SER A 190 -15.46 -5.94 -12.11
CA SER A 190 -16.89 -6.05 -12.33
C SER A 190 -17.17 -6.03 -13.84
N ASP A 191 -18.21 -6.76 -14.26
CA ASP A 191 -18.60 -6.79 -15.68
C ASP A 191 -18.94 -5.39 -16.23
N PRO A 192 -19.66 -4.50 -15.50
CA PRO A 192 -19.90 -3.14 -15.98
C PRO A 192 -18.63 -2.31 -16.17
N LEU A 193 -17.61 -2.48 -15.30
CA LEU A 193 -16.33 -1.79 -15.46
C LEU A 193 -15.59 -2.32 -16.69
N LYS A 194 -15.54 -3.65 -16.87
CA LYS A 194 -14.93 -4.27 -18.04
C LYS A 194 -15.56 -3.77 -19.33
N GLN A 195 -16.88 -3.75 -19.42
CA GLN A 195 -17.61 -3.24 -20.62
C GLN A 195 -17.22 -1.79 -20.95
N LYS A 196 -17.21 -0.90 -19.95
CA LYS A 196 -16.78 0.50 -20.15
C LYS A 196 -15.32 0.62 -20.62
N LEU A 197 -14.44 -0.26 -20.16
CA LEU A 197 -13.05 -0.27 -20.63
C LEU A 197 -12.97 -0.79 -22.07
N GLU A 198 -13.72 -1.83 -22.42
CA GLU A 198 -13.73 -2.40 -23.76
C GLU A 198 -14.30 -1.43 -24.82
N GLU A 199 -15.11 -0.45 -24.42
CA GLU A 199 -15.49 0.67 -25.28
C GLU A 199 -14.30 1.54 -25.70
N LEU A 200 -13.23 1.58 -24.87
CA LEU A 200 -11.99 2.32 -25.15
C LEU A 200 -11.02 1.50 -26.01
N GLY A 201 -11.08 0.16 -25.94
CA GLY A 201 -10.22 -0.76 -26.67
C GLY A 201 -10.11 -2.14 -25.99
N PRO A 202 -9.54 -3.15 -26.65
CA PRO A 202 -9.37 -4.48 -26.09
C PRO A 202 -8.35 -4.47 -24.93
N ILE A 203 -8.69 -5.14 -23.83
CA ILE A 203 -7.79 -5.29 -22.66
C ILE A 203 -6.79 -6.40 -22.95
N LEU A 204 -5.55 -6.03 -23.32
CA LEU A 204 -4.51 -7.00 -23.67
C LEU A 204 -3.31 -7.01 -22.71
N HIS A 205 -3.20 -6.03 -21.83
CA HIS A 205 -2.10 -5.95 -20.87
C HIS A 205 -2.60 -5.65 -19.46
N LEU A 206 -2.25 -6.52 -18.51
CA LEU A 206 -2.47 -6.34 -17.08
C LEU A 206 -1.12 -6.11 -16.40
N VAL A 207 -1.01 -5.10 -15.55
CA VAL A 207 0.25 -4.75 -14.89
C VAL A 207 0.10 -4.81 -13.37
N ALA A 208 0.91 -5.67 -12.75
CA ALA A 208 1.16 -5.70 -11.31
C ALA A 208 2.45 -4.93 -10.98
N PRO A 209 2.38 -3.62 -10.76
CA PRO A 209 3.56 -2.76 -10.72
C PRO A 209 4.35 -2.83 -9.42
N SER A 210 3.83 -3.48 -8.39
CA SER A 210 4.50 -3.63 -7.10
C SER A 210 4.03 -4.85 -6.33
N LEU A 211 4.68 -5.12 -5.20
CA LEU A 211 4.37 -6.26 -4.33
C LEU A 211 2.96 -6.20 -3.68
N ALA A 212 2.30 -5.06 -3.75
CA ALA A 212 0.97 -4.84 -3.17
C ALA A 212 -0.13 -4.80 -4.23
N HIS A 213 0.18 -4.34 -5.44
CA HIS A 213 -0.79 -4.01 -6.48
C HIS A 213 -1.00 -5.15 -7.48
N TRP A 214 -1.27 -6.36 -6.98
CA TRP A 214 -1.56 -7.57 -7.77
C TRP A 214 -2.86 -8.28 -7.34
N ARG A 215 -3.47 -7.84 -6.22
CA ARG A 215 -4.57 -8.53 -5.52
C ARG A 215 -5.76 -8.88 -6.41
N PHE A 216 -6.08 -8.05 -7.36
CA PHE A 216 -7.26 -8.22 -8.23
C PHE A 216 -6.94 -8.80 -9.60
N LEU A 217 -5.68 -9.20 -9.86
CA LEU A 217 -5.28 -9.75 -11.15
C LEU A 217 -6.03 -11.02 -11.54
N GLU A 218 -6.25 -11.91 -10.59
CA GLU A 218 -6.90 -13.20 -10.83
C GLU A 218 -8.30 -13.02 -11.46
N GLU A 219 -9.10 -12.11 -10.89
CA GLU A 219 -10.45 -11.80 -11.40
C GLU A 219 -10.38 -11.24 -12.84
N TRP A 220 -9.45 -10.34 -13.10
CA TRP A 220 -9.24 -9.76 -14.44
C TRP A 220 -8.69 -10.79 -15.44
N GLN A 221 -7.82 -11.70 -15.02
CA GLN A 221 -7.30 -12.75 -15.89
C GLN A 221 -8.37 -13.76 -16.30
N HIS A 222 -9.28 -14.10 -15.40
CA HIS A 222 -10.43 -14.94 -15.74
C HIS A 222 -11.35 -14.27 -16.77
N ALA A 223 -11.57 -12.97 -16.61
CA ALA A 223 -12.43 -12.19 -17.50
C ALA A 223 -11.76 -11.81 -18.84
N CYS A 224 -10.43 -11.75 -18.86
CA CYS A 224 -9.61 -11.40 -20.03
C CYS A 224 -8.47 -12.42 -20.21
N PRO A 225 -8.77 -13.69 -20.59
CA PRO A 225 -7.79 -14.78 -20.59
C PRO A 225 -6.64 -14.58 -21.59
N SER A 226 -6.85 -13.80 -22.64
CA SER A 226 -5.81 -13.45 -23.63
C SER A 226 -4.91 -12.30 -23.20
N ALA A 227 -5.22 -11.61 -22.10
CA ALA A 227 -4.38 -10.52 -21.61
C ALA A 227 -3.05 -11.05 -21.05
N ILE A 228 -1.95 -10.41 -21.44
CA ILE A 228 -0.61 -10.68 -20.95
C ILE A 228 -0.41 -9.96 -19.62
N THR A 229 0.07 -10.66 -18.60
CA THR A 229 0.34 -10.08 -17.28
C THR A 229 1.81 -9.76 -17.12
N TRP A 230 2.08 -8.48 -16.80
CA TRP A 230 3.39 -7.93 -16.55
C TRP A 230 3.54 -7.64 -15.05
N ALA A 231 4.60 -8.15 -14.44
CA ALA A 231 4.79 -8.07 -12.99
C ALA A 231 6.06 -7.31 -12.61
N ALA A 232 6.03 -6.64 -11.47
CA ALA A 232 7.24 -6.13 -10.85
C ALA A 232 8.22 -7.27 -10.56
N PRO A 233 9.56 -7.03 -10.64
CA PRO A 233 10.56 -8.04 -10.38
C PRO A 233 10.37 -8.71 -9.01
N GLY A 234 10.54 -10.03 -8.96
CA GLY A 234 10.45 -10.83 -7.75
C GLY A 234 9.02 -11.03 -7.21
N LEU A 235 7.98 -10.51 -7.86
CA LEU A 235 6.60 -10.72 -7.41
C LEU A 235 6.22 -12.20 -7.40
N GLY A 236 6.64 -12.98 -8.41
CA GLY A 236 6.38 -14.41 -8.53
C GLY A 236 7.06 -15.26 -7.45
N GLU A 237 8.08 -14.74 -6.79
CA GLU A 237 8.78 -15.44 -5.70
C GLU A 237 7.99 -15.40 -4.38
N ARG A 238 6.99 -14.53 -4.29
CA ARG A 238 6.19 -14.39 -3.09
C ARG A 238 5.26 -15.58 -2.87
N ALA A 239 5.28 -16.11 -1.65
CA ALA A 239 4.46 -17.27 -1.30
C ALA A 239 2.96 -17.02 -1.47
N ALA A 240 2.49 -15.79 -1.19
CA ALA A 240 1.10 -15.40 -1.39
C ALA A 240 0.70 -15.46 -2.87
N VAL A 241 1.55 -14.93 -3.77
CA VAL A 241 1.33 -14.96 -5.23
C VAL A 241 1.35 -16.37 -5.75
N ARG A 242 2.36 -17.20 -5.37
CA ARG A 242 2.41 -18.61 -5.79
C ARG A 242 1.18 -19.43 -5.37
N ARG A 243 0.51 -19.03 -4.27
CA ARG A 243 -0.70 -19.72 -3.79
C ARG A 243 -2.00 -19.17 -4.36
N SER A 244 -1.98 -18.00 -5.00
CA SER A 244 -3.19 -17.32 -5.47
C SER A 244 -3.72 -17.84 -6.81
N GLY A 245 -2.93 -18.58 -7.58
CA GLY A 245 -3.29 -18.97 -8.95
C GLY A 245 -3.09 -17.88 -10.00
N VAL A 246 -2.64 -16.68 -9.61
CA VAL A 246 -2.33 -15.58 -10.53
C VAL A 246 -1.21 -15.98 -11.48
N ARG A 247 -1.46 -15.82 -12.78
CA ARG A 247 -0.47 -16.03 -13.84
C ARG A 247 0.36 -14.76 -14.01
N LEU A 248 1.68 -14.89 -13.98
CA LEU A 248 2.62 -13.83 -14.29
C LEU A 248 3.39 -14.24 -15.55
N ASP A 249 3.12 -13.60 -16.68
CA ASP A 249 3.69 -14.00 -17.97
C ASP A 249 5.10 -13.42 -18.14
N HIS A 250 5.32 -12.16 -17.71
CA HIS A 250 6.61 -11.48 -17.84
C HIS A 250 6.94 -10.62 -16.63
N GLU A 251 8.21 -10.50 -16.30
CA GLU A 251 8.72 -9.48 -15.42
C GLU A 251 8.99 -8.17 -16.16
N LEU A 252 8.57 -7.05 -15.57
CA LEU A 252 8.91 -5.73 -16.07
C LEU A 252 10.35 -5.40 -15.75
N ARG A 253 11.00 -4.74 -16.70
CA ARG A 253 12.35 -4.17 -16.57
C ARG A 253 12.33 -2.74 -17.06
N ASP A 254 13.43 -2.02 -16.91
CA ASP A 254 13.54 -0.62 -17.38
C ASP A 254 13.47 -0.48 -18.93
N ALA A 255 13.53 -1.58 -19.66
CA ALA A 255 13.28 -1.60 -21.10
C ALA A 255 11.78 -1.86 -21.36
N PRO A 256 11.11 -1.04 -22.18
CA PRO A 256 9.69 -1.27 -22.50
C PRO A 256 9.51 -2.55 -23.32
N PRO A 257 8.43 -3.31 -23.08
CA PRO A 257 8.02 -4.38 -23.97
C PRO A 257 7.81 -3.86 -25.40
N LEU A 258 8.20 -4.64 -26.39
CA LEU A 258 8.04 -4.26 -27.81
C LEU A 258 6.59 -3.93 -28.19
N THR A 259 5.63 -4.60 -27.57
CA THR A 259 4.19 -4.39 -27.77
C THR A 259 3.70 -3.03 -27.26
N TRP A 260 4.44 -2.36 -26.36
CA TRP A 260 4.07 -1.03 -25.88
C TRP A 260 4.68 0.09 -26.73
N GLY A 261 5.62 -0.24 -27.61
CA GLY A 261 6.36 0.73 -28.40
C GLY A 261 7.10 1.75 -27.53
N ASP A 262 7.32 2.94 -28.06
CA ASP A 262 7.92 4.07 -27.33
C ASP A 262 6.88 4.86 -26.49
N ALA A 263 5.62 4.44 -26.52
CA ALA A 263 4.54 5.17 -25.85
C ALA A 263 4.62 5.07 -24.33
N VAL A 264 5.10 3.94 -23.79
CA VAL A 264 5.16 3.71 -22.34
C VAL A 264 6.55 3.23 -21.94
N ARG A 265 7.21 3.96 -21.05
CA ARG A 265 8.55 3.64 -20.51
C ARG A 265 8.45 3.23 -19.05
N PRO A 266 8.85 2.01 -18.69
CA PRO A 266 8.95 1.59 -17.30
C PRO A 266 10.24 2.13 -16.63
N VAL A 267 10.15 2.45 -15.35
CA VAL A 267 11.30 2.78 -14.49
C VAL A 267 11.13 2.05 -13.16
N THR A 268 12.06 1.18 -12.82
CA THR A 268 12.02 0.41 -11.59
C THR A 268 12.67 1.17 -10.44
N VAL A 269 11.95 1.23 -9.31
CA VAL A 269 12.46 1.72 -8.02
C VAL A 269 12.60 0.53 -7.08
N GLU A 270 13.81 0.32 -6.58
CA GLU A 270 14.15 -0.80 -5.72
C GLU A 270 14.20 -0.42 -4.24
N GLY A 271 13.80 -1.35 -3.39
CA GLY A 271 13.98 -1.30 -1.94
C GLY A 271 14.55 -2.60 -1.40
N ALA A 272 14.74 -2.67 -0.10
CA ALA A 272 15.14 -3.91 0.57
C ALA A 272 14.01 -4.95 0.59
N MET A 273 14.33 -6.17 1.03
CA MET A 273 13.38 -7.29 1.18
C MET A 273 12.62 -7.62 -0.10
N GLY A 274 13.26 -7.41 -1.26
CA GLY A 274 12.66 -7.69 -2.57
C GLY A 274 11.57 -6.69 -2.97
N PHE A 275 11.50 -5.52 -2.33
CA PHE A 275 10.57 -4.47 -2.75
C PHE A 275 10.98 -3.90 -4.11
N HIS A 276 10.03 -3.90 -5.04
CA HIS A 276 10.12 -3.20 -6.31
C HIS A 276 8.79 -2.49 -6.58
N GLU A 277 8.88 -1.28 -7.08
CA GLU A 277 7.77 -0.58 -7.71
C GLU A 277 8.20 -0.15 -9.11
N VAL A 278 7.42 -0.52 -10.12
CA VAL A 278 7.67 -0.16 -11.51
C VAL A 278 6.74 0.98 -11.89
N ALA A 279 7.31 2.17 -11.97
CA ALA A 279 6.63 3.34 -12.51
C ALA A 279 6.49 3.23 -14.03
N LEU A 280 5.38 3.71 -14.59
CA LEU A 280 5.19 3.80 -16.03
C LEU A 280 5.10 5.27 -16.46
N PHE A 281 5.85 5.64 -17.48
CA PHE A 281 5.82 6.98 -18.07
C PHE A 281 5.20 6.94 -19.46
N HIS A 282 4.02 7.55 -19.59
CA HIS A 282 3.37 7.73 -20.88
C HIS A 282 4.00 8.92 -21.61
N THR A 283 4.83 8.62 -22.59
CA THR A 283 5.68 9.59 -23.29
C THR A 283 4.89 10.69 -24.00
N PRO A 284 3.82 10.40 -24.77
CA PRO A 284 3.10 11.41 -25.52
C PRO A 284 2.48 12.52 -24.65
N THR A 285 1.96 12.16 -23.47
CA THR A 285 1.28 13.11 -22.59
C THR A 285 2.11 13.49 -21.37
N ARG A 286 3.37 13.01 -21.28
CA ARG A 286 4.28 13.24 -20.16
C ARG A 286 3.63 12.92 -18.79
N THR A 287 2.84 11.84 -18.77
CA THR A 287 2.12 11.39 -17.58
C THR A 287 2.89 10.25 -16.92
N LEU A 288 3.30 10.45 -15.68
CA LEU A 288 3.93 9.42 -14.85
C LEU A 288 2.87 8.70 -14.03
N VAL A 289 2.96 7.37 -13.97
CA VAL A 289 2.06 6.52 -13.21
C VAL A 289 2.86 5.77 -12.15
N LEU A 290 2.51 5.95 -10.90
CA LEU A 290 3.07 5.32 -9.71
C LEU A 290 2.00 4.52 -8.96
N THR A 291 2.41 3.80 -7.92
CA THR A 291 1.48 3.24 -6.92
C THR A 291 1.68 3.87 -5.54
N ASP A 292 2.66 3.40 -4.78
CA ASP A 292 2.83 3.75 -3.38
C ASP A 292 3.99 4.72 -3.11
N LEU A 293 4.84 4.99 -4.11
CA LEU A 293 5.95 5.95 -3.99
C LEU A 293 5.50 7.41 -3.79
N ALA A 294 4.22 7.69 -4.04
CA ALA A 294 3.56 8.93 -3.66
C ALA A 294 2.14 8.61 -3.13
N MET A 295 1.75 9.31 -2.08
CA MET A 295 0.42 9.19 -1.49
C MET A 295 0.00 10.56 -0.93
N ARG A 296 -1.16 11.07 -1.36
CA ARG A 296 -1.64 12.40 -0.94
C ARG A 296 -3.09 12.32 -0.47
N LEU A 297 -3.28 11.97 0.80
CA LEU A 297 -4.59 11.90 1.42
C LEU A 297 -5.09 13.31 1.75
N GLU A 298 -6.32 13.61 1.37
CA GLU A 298 -6.95 14.91 1.66
C GLU A 298 -7.57 14.90 3.05
N PRO A 299 -7.36 15.95 3.88
CA PRO A 299 -7.88 16.00 5.26
C PRO A 299 -9.38 15.71 5.38
N PRO A 300 -10.27 16.22 4.51
CA PRO A 300 -11.70 15.92 4.59
C PRO A 300 -12.04 14.43 4.39
N LYS A 301 -11.17 13.69 3.68
CA LYS A 301 -11.36 12.27 3.35
C LYS A 301 -10.77 11.31 4.39
N VAL A 302 -10.16 11.86 5.44
CA VAL A 302 -9.54 11.09 6.53
C VAL A 302 -10.34 11.32 7.81
N PRO A 303 -10.67 10.27 8.58
CA PRO A 303 -11.31 10.42 9.88
C PRO A 303 -10.55 11.41 10.77
N ALA A 304 -11.26 12.33 11.43
CA ALA A 304 -10.65 13.42 12.19
C ALA A 304 -9.63 12.94 13.23
N LEU A 305 -9.92 11.82 13.89
CA LEU A 305 -9.05 11.21 14.91
C LEU A 305 -7.69 10.75 14.33
N LEU A 306 -7.64 10.33 13.07
CA LEU A 306 -6.43 9.83 12.42
C LEU A 306 -5.59 10.93 11.74
N ARG A 307 -6.16 12.12 11.53
CA ARG A 307 -5.49 13.23 10.82
C ARG A 307 -4.15 13.64 11.42
N PRO A 308 -3.99 13.79 12.76
CA PRO A 308 -2.70 14.16 13.34
C PRO A 308 -1.61 13.12 13.04
N LEU A 309 -1.94 11.84 13.14
CA LEU A 309 -1.03 10.73 12.89
C LEU A 309 -0.61 10.68 11.41
N ILE A 310 -1.57 10.73 10.49
CA ILE A 310 -1.32 10.66 9.05
C ILE A 310 -0.55 11.91 8.58
N ARG A 311 -0.82 13.08 9.17
CA ARG A 311 -0.04 14.31 8.92
C ARG A 311 1.41 14.16 9.40
N MET A 312 1.62 13.58 10.58
CA MET A 312 2.96 13.30 11.09
C MET A 312 3.74 12.33 10.17
N PHE A 313 3.04 11.42 9.50
CA PHE A 313 3.64 10.53 8.51
C PHE A 313 3.99 11.21 7.18
N GLY A 314 3.49 12.42 6.94
CA GLY A 314 3.73 13.15 5.70
C GLY A 314 2.98 12.60 4.49
N THR A 315 1.97 11.76 4.69
CA THR A 315 1.10 11.19 3.65
C THR A 315 -0.19 11.99 3.42
N MET A 316 -0.39 13.07 4.19
CA MET A 316 -1.54 13.96 4.10
C MET A 316 -1.16 15.29 3.44
N ALA A 317 -2.04 15.78 2.58
CA ALA A 317 -1.88 17.10 1.95
C ALA A 317 -1.56 18.22 2.98
N PRO A 318 -0.64 19.15 2.70
CA PRO A 318 0.03 19.37 1.40
C PRO A 318 1.16 18.38 1.08
N ASP A 319 1.63 17.60 2.04
CA ASP A 319 2.63 16.55 1.82
C ASP A 319 2.06 15.38 1.00
N SER A 320 2.97 14.61 0.41
CA SER A 320 2.63 13.50 -0.47
C SER A 320 3.66 12.36 -0.40
N MET A 321 4.35 12.24 0.72
CA MET A 321 5.35 11.19 0.93
C MET A 321 4.68 9.81 1.08
N PRO A 322 5.38 8.74 0.67
CA PRO A 322 4.91 7.39 0.97
C PRO A 322 4.88 7.11 2.48
N PRO A 323 4.12 6.08 2.91
CA PRO A 323 4.05 5.71 4.32
C PRO A 323 5.43 5.43 4.94
N PRO A 324 5.61 5.62 6.27
CA PRO A 324 6.91 5.47 6.93
C PRO A 324 7.57 4.10 6.73
N TYR A 325 6.79 3.02 6.73
CA TYR A 325 7.30 1.67 6.52
C TYR A 325 7.92 1.52 5.13
N LEU A 326 7.27 2.06 4.09
CA LEU A 326 7.77 2.00 2.72
C LEU A 326 9.05 2.84 2.58
N ARG A 327 9.06 4.03 3.17
CA ARG A 327 10.29 4.86 3.22
C ARG A 327 11.45 4.11 3.90
N ALA A 328 11.18 3.38 4.98
CA ALA A 328 12.20 2.59 5.68
C ALA A 328 12.77 1.47 4.79
N VAL A 329 11.91 0.73 4.08
CA VAL A 329 12.30 -0.34 3.16
C VAL A 329 13.12 0.22 1.98
N VAL A 330 12.66 1.30 1.36
CA VAL A 330 13.34 1.93 0.23
C VAL A 330 14.68 2.56 0.65
N LYS A 331 14.74 3.19 1.83
CA LYS A 331 16.00 3.78 2.37
C LYS A 331 17.12 2.78 2.59
N GLN A 332 16.83 1.50 2.77
CA GLN A 332 17.89 0.48 2.90
C GLN A 332 18.67 0.28 1.59
N ARG A 333 18.08 0.63 0.45
CA ARG A 333 18.75 0.69 -0.87
C ARG A 333 18.80 2.12 -1.41
N ARG A 334 19.11 3.08 -0.54
CA ARG A 334 18.99 4.52 -0.82
C ARG A 334 19.67 4.96 -2.11
N ARG A 335 20.88 4.46 -2.42
CA ARG A 335 21.61 4.86 -3.63
C ARG A 335 20.83 4.51 -4.90
N GLN A 336 20.45 3.24 -5.05
CA GLN A 336 19.68 2.74 -6.20
C GLN A 336 18.33 3.44 -6.31
N ALA A 337 17.62 3.58 -5.19
CA ALA A 337 16.33 4.25 -5.16
C ALA A 337 16.43 5.76 -5.48
N ALA A 338 17.46 6.45 -5.01
CA ALA A 338 17.70 7.85 -5.33
C ALA A 338 18.06 8.04 -6.81
N ASP A 339 18.85 7.13 -7.40
CA ASP A 339 19.16 7.15 -8.82
C ASP A 339 17.90 6.92 -9.67
N ALA A 340 17.03 5.99 -9.28
CA ALA A 340 15.73 5.80 -9.92
C ALA A 340 14.84 7.04 -9.77
N ALA A 341 14.78 7.65 -8.58
CA ALA A 341 14.03 8.89 -8.34
C ALA A 341 14.51 10.04 -9.24
N ARG A 342 15.84 10.19 -9.44
CA ARG A 342 16.39 11.19 -10.38
C ARG A 342 15.96 10.90 -11.81
N ARG A 343 16.03 9.62 -12.26
CA ARG A 343 15.54 9.23 -13.58
C ARG A 343 14.06 9.59 -13.77
N LEU A 344 13.21 9.37 -12.76
CA LEU A 344 11.80 9.76 -12.80
C LEU A 344 11.63 11.29 -12.96
N LEU A 345 12.43 12.09 -12.27
CA LEU A 345 12.43 13.54 -12.37
C LEU A 345 12.94 14.04 -13.72
N ASP A 346 13.96 13.37 -14.29
CA ASP A 346 14.54 13.71 -15.59
C ASP A 346 13.54 13.52 -16.76
N LEU A 347 12.52 12.67 -16.58
CA LEU A 347 11.39 12.54 -17.50
C LEU A 347 10.52 13.81 -17.54
N ARG A 348 10.66 14.71 -16.56
CA ARG A 348 9.90 15.96 -16.42
C ARG A 348 8.41 15.74 -16.59
N PRO A 349 7.74 14.92 -15.77
CA PRO A 349 6.33 14.66 -15.91
C PRO A 349 5.51 15.94 -15.72
N GLU A 350 4.50 16.12 -16.55
CA GLU A 350 3.52 17.19 -16.38
C GLU A 350 2.46 16.78 -15.36
N ARG A 351 2.13 15.48 -15.34
CA ARG A 351 1.15 14.87 -14.44
C ARG A 351 1.75 13.66 -13.75
N VAL A 352 1.36 13.43 -12.50
CA VAL A 352 1.74 12.21 -11.77
C VAL A 352 0.51 11.57 -11.16
N ILE A 353 0.14 10.40 -11.65
CA ILE A 353 -0.95 9.58 -11.14
C ILE A 353 -0.37 8.58 -10.15
N PHE A 354 -1.05 8.38 -9.01
CA PHE A 354 -0.69 7.34 -8.04
C PHE A 354 -1.95 6.72 -7.41
N ALA A 355 -1.78 5.56 -6.78
CA ALA A 355 -2.89 4.70 -6.40
C ALA A 355 -3.79 5.27 -5.28
N HIS A 356 -3.27 6.14 -4.41
CA HIS A 356 -3.97 6.55 -3.19
C HIS A 356 -4.02 8.07 -3.02
N GLY A 357 -5.24 8.62 -2.97
CA GLY A 357 -5.46 10.03 -2.73
C GLY A 357 -5.47 10.90 -4.02
N ARG A 358 -5.30 12.20 -3.85
CA ARG A 358 -5.38 13.16 -4.97
C ARG A 358 -4.05 13.20 -5.73
N TRP A 359 -4.07 12.75 -6.97
CA TRP A 359 -2.93 12.77 -7.88
C TRP A 359 -2.57 14.20 -8.34
N PHE A 360 -1.38 14.38 -8.92
CA PHE A 360 -0.88 15.68 -9.38
C PHE A 360 -1.31 15.91 -10.83
N ASP A 361 -2.29 16.76 -11.02
CA ASP A 361 -2.85 17.12 -12.31
C ASP A 361 -2.10 18.27 -13.01
N GLN A 362 -1.27 18.99 -12.26
CA GLN A 362 -0.41 20.08 -12.71
C GLN A 362 0.93 20.02 -11.99
N ASP A 363 1.95 20.68 -12.53
CA ASP A 363 3.28 20.81 -11.91
C ASP A 363 3.92 19.48 -11.48
N GLY A 364 3.62 18.40 -12.22
CA GLY A 364 3.97 17.03 -11.84
C GLY A 364 5.42 16.83 -11.45
N ALA A 365 6.38 17.45 -12.14
CA ALA A 365 7.80 17.33 -11.80
C ALA A 365 8.15 18.01 -10.47
N ALA A 366 7.57 19.16 -10.16
CA ALA A 366 7.81 19.87 -8.90
C ALA A 366 7.17 19.14 -7.72
N GLU A 367 5.93 18.71 -7.87
CA GLU A 367 5.19 17.91 -6.87
C GLU A 367 5.88 16.55 -6.63
N LEU A 368 6.36 15.87 -7.68
CA LEU A 368 7.12 14.64 -7.56
C LEU A 368 8.43 14.85 -6.79
N ARG A 369 9.17 15.92 -7.08
CA ARG A 369 10.38 16.27 -6.33
C ARG A 369 10.08 16.49 -4.85
N HIS A 370 8.99 17.20 -4.55
CA HIS A 370 8.54 17.41 -3.17
C HIS A 370 8.19 16.08 -2.48
N SER A 371 7.49 15.18 -3.18
CA SER A 371 7.12 13.85 -2.65
C SER A 371 8.34 12.97 -2.35
N LEU A 372 9.38 13.04 -3.20
CA LEU A 372 10.59 12.22 -3.12
C LEU A 372 11.75 12.89 -2.36
N ARG A 373 11.57 14.10 -1.78
CA ARG A 373 12.62 14.82 -1.05
C ARG A 373 13.31 14.00 0.03
N TRP A 374 12.55 13.15 0.73
CA TRP A 374 13.05 12.25 1.77
C TRP A 374 14.10 11.24 1.28
N LEU A 375 14.22 11.05 -0.03
CA LEU A 375 15.13 10.12 -0.70
C LEU A 375 16.25 10.88 -1.42
N LEU A 376 15.99 12.09 -1.90
CA LEU A 376 16.89 12.90 -2.69
C LEU A 376 17.83 13.75 -1.82
N ASP A 377 17.36 14.18 -0.65
CA ASP A 377 18.12 14.94 0.36
C ASP A 377 18.82 13.97 1.33
#